data_deeb3e08ec1dde742b69c5c0d8147402
#
_entry.id   deeb3e08ec1dde742b69c5c0d8147402
#
_cell.length_a   1.000
_cell.length_b   1.000
_cell.length_c   1.000
_cell.angle_alpha   90.00
_cell.angle_beta   90.00
_cell.angle_gamma   90.00
#
_symmetry.space_group_name_H-M   'P 1'
#
loop_
_entity.id
_entity.type
_entity.pdbx_description
1 polymer ?
#
loop_
_entity_poly.entity_id
_entity_poly.type
_entity_poly.pdbx_seq_one_letter_code
_entity_poly.pdbx_strand_id
1 'polypeptide(L)'
;RALIKKKTTDKVNVFEKWCNSFSQNQILVFCEDTEQMEDLISVLNQTGKKYAMYKSSMSGTQKIQSLNFFKKSQIELLLAIRCLDEGLDVPDCSSCIIVSSSTSIREFVQRRGRVLRATNKFKIAKIFDIIVIPPSEYLPEQGDAANQMVHSEMNRLKIMTDCADNRLDVVNEIGQKLQYYEFHTI
;
A
#
# COMPACT_ATOMS: atom_id res chain seq x y z
N ARG A 1 -9.49 -1.28 17.36
CA ARG A 1 -8.90 -2.39 16.57
C ARG A 1 -8.49 -1.92 15.16
N ALA A 2 -9.40 -1.34 14.38
CA ALA A 2 -9.08 -0.81 13.05
C ALA A 2 -7.99 0.28 13.08
N LEU A 3 -7.97 1.13 14.12
CA LEU A 3 -6.97 2.19 14.30
C LEU A 3 -5.55 1.65 14.48
N ILE A 4 -5.36 0.57 15.23
CA ILE A 4 -4.03 -0.04 15.42
C ILE A 4 -3.45 -0.50 14.09
N LYS A 5 -4.24 -1.21 13.28
CA LYS A 5 -3.82 -1.62 11.93
C LYS A 5 -3.41 -0.45 11.03
N LYS A 6 -4.07 0.69 11.18
CA LYS A 6 -3.93 1.83 10.28
C LYS A 6 -2.78 2.77 10.67
N LYS A 7 -2.55 2.95 11.98
CA LYS A 7 -1.67 3.99 12.54
C LYS A 7 -0.42 3.44 13.25
N THR A 8 0.03 2.26 12.88
CA THR A 8 1.25 1.70 13.45
C THR A 8 2.47 2.46 12.93
N THR A 9 3.30 2.98 13.85
CA THR A 9 4.57 3.66 13.54
C THR A 9 5.49 2.79 12.69
N ASP A 10 5.42 1.47 12.85
CA ASP A 10 6.19 0.51 12.05
C ASP A 10 5.95 0.62 10.55
N LYS A 11 4.74 1.03 10.12
CA LYS A 11 4.45 1.26 8.70
C LYS A 11 5.27 2.41 8.12
N VAL A 12 5.45 3.46 8.91
CA VAL A 12 6.25 4.62 8.54
C VAL A 12 7.71 4.20 8.41
N ASN A 13 8.22 3.40 9.36
CA ASN A 13 9.59 2.85 9.32
C ASN A 13 9.83 1.93 8.11
N VAL A 14 8.86 1.09 7.76
CA VAL A 14 8.93 0.25 6.55
C VAL A 14 8.92 1.11 5.28
N PHE A 15 8.05 2.12 5.24
CA PHE A 15 7.98 3.05 4.11
C PHE A 15 9.31 3.80 3.93
N GLU A 16 9.95 4.27 5.02
CA GLU A 16 11.24 4.93 4.99
C GLU A 16 12.33 4.02 4.41
N LYS A 17 12.41 2.76 4.87
CA LYS A 17 13.35 1.77 4.32
C LYS A 17 13.14 1.57 2.82
N TRP A 18 11.89 1.51 2.38
CA TRP A 18 11.58 1.38 0.96
C TRP A 18 11.94 2.64 0.17
N CYS A 19 11.68 3.83 0.68
CA CYS A 19 12.07 5.07 0.03
C CYS A 19 13.58 5.14 -0.24
N ASN A 20 14.39 4.64 0.69
CA ASN A 20 15.84 4.62 0.56
C ASN A 20 16.34 3.55 -0.43
N SER A 21 15.57 2.47 -0.62
CA SER A 21 15.94 1.37 -1.52
C SER A 21 15.43 1.52 -2.95
N PHE A 22 14.39 2.34 -3.17
CA PHE A 22 13.83 2.52 -4.50
C PHE A 22 14.64 3.48 -5.36
N SER A 23 15.15 2.95 -6.47
CA SER A 23 15.69 3.74 -7.59
C SER A 23 14.62 4.07 -8.65
N GLN A 24 13.37 3.62 -8.45
CA GLN A 24 12.28 3.77 -9.42
C GLN A 24 11.57 5.11 -9.24
N ASN A 25 11.26 5.76 -10.35
CA ASN A 25 10.41 6.93 -10.42
C ASN A 25 8.95 6.51 -10.70
N GLN A 26 7.99 7.36 -10.36
CA GLN A 26 6.56 7.15 -10.60
C GLN A 26 5.96 6.02 -9.75
N ILE A 27 6.04 6.18 -8.43
CA ILE A 27 5.43 5.31 -7.45
C ILE A 27 4.13 5.94 -6.95
N LEU A 28 3.03 5.20 -7.04
CA LEU A 28 1.77 5.60 -6.43
C LEU A 28 1.69 5.07 -5.00
N VAL A 29 1.42 5.93 -4.03
CA VAL A 29 1.36 5.57 -2.60
C VAL A 29 -0.05 5.75 -2.10
N PHE A 30 -0.67 4.67 -1.63
CA PHE A 30 -2.01 4.70 -1.06
C PHE A 30 -1.96 4.89 0.45
N CYS A 31 -2.56 5.99 0.90
CA CYS A 31 -2.72 6.35 2.30
C CYS A 31 -4.17 6.18 2.74
N GLU A 32 -4.38 5.92 4.02
CA GLU A 32 -5.71 5.80 4.63
C GLU A 32 -6.37 7.15 4.83
N ASP A 33 -5.64 8.07 5.46
CA ASP A 33 -6.12 9.38 5.87
C ASP A 33 -5.02 10.46 5.78
N THR A 34 -5.39 11.69 6.13
CA THR A 34 -4.48 12.83 6.07
C THR A 34 -3.33 12.72 7.08
N GLU A 35 -3.59 12.20 8.28
CA GLU A 35 -2.57 12.04 9.31
C GLU A 35 -1.47 11.08 8.85
N GLN A 36 -1.85 9.91 8.34
CA GLN A 36 -0.89 8.98 7.76
C GLN A 36 -0.11 9.60 6.59
N MET A 37 -0.79 10.36 5.73
CA MET A 37 -0.12 11.05 4.62
C MET A 37 0.93 12.05 5.12
N GLU A 38 0.65 12.78 6.19
CA GLU A 38 1.58 13.74 6.80
C GLU A 38 2.80 13.06 7.41
N ASP A 39 2.62 11.90 8.05
CA ASP A 39 3.73 11.07 8.55
C ASP A 39 4.67 10.65 7.41
N LEU A 40 4.09 10.18 6.30
CA LEU A 40 4.90 9.79 5.12
C LEU A 40 5.59 11.00 4.47
N ILE A 41 4.94 12.15 4.44
CA ILE A 41 5.53 13.40 3.93
C ILE A 41 6.75 13.80 4.76
N SER A 42 6.70 13.61 6.07
CA SER A 42 7.84 13.88 6.96
C SER A 42 9.06 13.04 6.56
N VAL A 43 8.87 11.76 6.25
CA VAL A 43 9.91 10.87 5.73
C VAL A 43 10.43 11.35 4.37
N LEU A 44 9.54 11.71 3.46
CA LEU A 44 9.92 12.15 2.11
C LEU A 44 10.75 13.45 2.15
N ASN A 45 10.41 14.37 3.04
CA ASN A 45 11.17 15.58 3.24
C ASN A 45 12.59 15.30 3.76
N GLN A 46 12.74 14.31 4.65
CA GLN A 46 14.04 13.90 5.19
C GLN A 46 14.90 13.19 4.12
N THR A 47 14.27 12.39 3.27
CA THR A 47 14.97 11.64 2.22
C THR A 47 15.19 12.44 0.93
N GLY A 48 14.67 13.67 0.84
CA GLY A 48 14.80 14.56 -0.33
C GLY A 48 14.02 14.08 -1.56
N LYS A 49 13.08 13.15 -1.40
CA LYS A 49 12.27 12.62 -2.49
C LYS A 49 11.22 13.63 -2.95
N LYS A 50 11.07 13.79 -4.26
CA LYS A 50 10.06 14.68 -4.85
C LYS A 50 8.69 13.99 -4.88
N TYR A 51 7.69 14.65 -4.34
CA TYR A 51 6.33 14.10 -4.25
C TYR A 51 5.26 15.14 -4.56
N ALA A 52 4.05 14.67 -4.81
CA ALA A 52 2.82 15.46 -4.77
C ALA A 52 1.72 14.70 -4.03
N MET A 53 0.70 15.43 -3.61
CA MET A 53 -0.47 14.90 -2.92
C MET A 53 -1.67 14.83 -3.86
N TYR A 54 -2.56 13.88 -3.58
CA TYR A 54 -3.87 13.79 -4.20
C TYR A 54 -4.90 13.37 -3.15
N LYS A 55 -5.78 14.29 -2.78
CA LYS A 55 -6.85 14.04 -1.78
C LYS A 55 -8.14 14.78 -2.16
N SER A 56 -9.26 14.31 -1.66
CA SER A 56 -10.59 14.84 -2.00
C SER A 56 -10.74 16.34 -1.71
N SER A 57 -10.11 16.85 -0.65
CA SER A 57 -10.15 18.27 -0.26
C SER A 57 -9.40 19.23 -1.20
N MET A 58 -8.63 18.71 -2.18
CA MET A 58 -7.92 19.54 -3.17
C MET A 58 -8.87 20.01 -4.25
N SER A 59 -8.64 21.24 -4.76
CA SER A 59 -9.36 21.76 -5.92
C SER A 59 -9.06 20.94 -7.18
N GLY A 60 -9.96 20.97 -8.16
CA GLY A 60 -9.75 20.27 -9.43
C GLY A 60 -8.43 20.67 -10.12
N THR A 61 -8.09 21.96 -10.07
CA THR A 61 -6.82 22.46 -10.63
C THR A 61 -5.60 21.86 -9.94
N GLN A 62 -5.59 21.80 -8.62
CA GLN A 62 -4.50 21.18 -7.85
C GLN A 62 -4.37 19.68 -8.13
N LYS A 63 -5.50 18.97 -8.22
CA LYS A 63 -5.54 17.55 -8.57
C LYS A 63 -4.91 17.31 -9.95
N ILE A 64 -5.33 18.08 -10.96
CA ILE A 64 -4.79 17.99 -12.32
C ILE A 64 -3.30 18.30 -12.35
N GLN A 65 -2.85 19.32 -11.61
CA GLN A 65 -1.45 19.68 -11.52
C GLN A 65 -0.59 18.55 -10.93
N SER A 66 -1.02 17.94 -9.82
CA SER A 66 -0.33 16.80 -9.20
C SER A 66 -0.21 15.61 -10.16
N LEU A 67 -1.28 15.28 -10.88
CA LEU A 67 -1.25 14.22 -11.90
C LEU A 67 -0.32 14.54 -13.07
N ASN A 68 -0.29 15.79 -13.51
CA ASN A 68 0.60 16.24 -14.59
C ASN A 68 2.08 16.17 -14.17
N PHE A 69 2.43 16.57 -12.94
CA PHE A 69 3.78 16.42 -12.43
C PHE A 69 4.19 14.94 -12.37
N PHE A 70 3.30 14.07 -11.93
CA PHE A 70 3.53 12.64 -11.88
C PHE A 70 3.70 12.06 -13.30
N LYS A 71 2.79 12.35 -14.22
CA LYS A 71 2.84 11.90 -15.62
C LYS A 71 4.13 12.33 -16.34
N LYS A 72 4.62 13.54 -16.06
CA LYS A 72 5.85 14.08 -16.65
C LYS A 72 7.12 13.66 -15.92
N SER A 73 7.03 12.75 -14.94
CA SER A 73 8.16 12.30 -14.10
C SER A 73 8.91 13.46 -13.41
N GLN A 74 8.21 14.55 -13.10
CA GLN A 74 8.75 15.69 -12.36
C GLN A 74 8.76 15.44 -10.85
N ILE A 75 7.99 14.45 -10.41
CA ILE A 75 7.96 13.92 -9.05
C ILE A 75 8.14 12.42 -9.09
N GLU A 76 8.66 11.86 -8.02
CA GLU A 76 8.91 10.42 -7.87
C GLU A 76 7.70 9.70 -7.28
N LEU A 77 7.01 10.32 -6.33
CA LEU A 77 5.89 9.72 -5.61
C LEU A 77 4.62 10.57 -5.71
N LEU A 78 3.49 9.89 -5.89
CA LEU A 78 2.17 10.50 -5.77
C LEU A 78 1.44 9.86 -4.58
N LEU A 79 1.25 10.62 -3.49
CA LEU A 79 0.53 10.15 -2.31
C LEU A 79 -0.96 10.40 -2.50
N ALA A 80 -1.77 9.37 -2.31
CA ALA A 80 -3.19 9.41 -2.62
C ALA A 80 -4.05 8.86 -1.48
N ILE A 81 -5.12 9.59 -1.08
CA ILE A 81 -6.11 9.17 -0.10
C ILE A 81 -7.40 8.85 -0.82
N ARG A 82 -7.92 7.61 -0.68
CA ARG A 82 -9.24 7.16 -1.18
C ARG A 82 -9.58 7.53 -2.63
N CYS A 83 -8.58 7.79 -3.44
CA CYS A 83 -8.75 8.37 -4.79
C CYS A 83 -9.31 7.41 -5.83
N LEU A 84 -9.39 6.13 -5.49
CA LEU A 84 -9.88 5.11 -6.42
C LEU A 84 -11.40 5.17 -6.63
N ASP A 85 -12.12 5.87 -5.73
CA ASP A 85 -13.58 5.98 -5.79
C ASP A 85 -14.06 6.96 -6.86
N GLU A 86 -13.22 7.90 -7.28
CA GLU A 86 -13.59 8.99 -8.19
C GLU A 86 -13.31 8.70 -9.67
N GLY A 87 -13.00 7.45 -10.06
CA GLY A 87 -12.75 7.11 -11.47
C GLY A 87 -11.50 7.76 -12.05
N LEU A 88 -10.49 7.97 -11.23
CA LEU A 88 -9.26 8.66 -11.58
C LEU A 88 -8.57 8.01 -12.76
N ASP A 89 -8.27 8.81 -13.77
CA ASP A 89 -7.31 8.47 -14.82
C ASP A 89 -5.88 8.69 -14.29
N VAL A 90 -5.46 7.79 -13.36
CA VAL A 90 -4.09 7.83 -12.86
C VAL A 90 -3.17 7.49 -14.02
N PRO A 91 -2.13 8.30 -14.26
CA PRO A 91 -1.15 7.98 -15.28
C PRO A 91 -0.54 6.60 -15.07
N ASP A 92 -0.20 5.93 -16.16
CA ASP A 92 0.43 4.62 -16.11
C ASP A 92 1.63 4.64 -15.16
N CYS A 93 1.56 3.87 -14.08
CA CYS A 93 2.66 3.65 -13.17
C CYS A 93 2.98 2.16 -13.08
N SER A 94 4.27 1.85 -12.91
CA SER A 94 4.74 0.47 -12.80
C SER A 94 4.78 -0.03 -11.37
N SER A 95 4.63 0.86 -10.39
CA SER A 95 4.81 0.53 -8.99
C SER A 95 3.80 1.24 -8.10
N CYS A 96 3.26 0.53 -7.12
CA CYS A 96 2.49 1.15 -6.05
C CYS A 96 2.88 0.61 -4.69
N ILE A 97 2.71 1.44 -3.67
CA ILE A 97 2.86 1.11 -2.26
C ILE A 97 1.50 1.24 -1.60
N ILE A 98 1.07 0.21 -0.90
CA ILE A 98 -0.15 0.21 -0.10
C ILE A 98 0.27 0.28 1.37
N VAL A 99 0.21 1.48 1.94
CA VAL A 99 0.54 1.68 3.36
C VAL A 99 -0.64 1.27 4.23
N SER A 100 -1.85 1.58 3.78
CA SER A 100 -3.10 1.12 4.40
C SER A 100 -4.20 0.98 3.37
N SER A 101 -5.05 -0.02 3.61
CA SER A 101 -6.24 -0.25 2.81
C SER A 101 -7.43 -0.39 3.75
N SER A 102 -8.39 0.55 3.67
CA SER A 102 -9.55 0.58 4.58
C SER A 102 -10.76 -0.16 4.06
N THR A 103 -10.93 -0.23 2.78
CA THR A 103 -12.19 -0.67 2.19
C THR A 103 -11.97 -1.67 1.09
N SER A 104 -12.94 -2.51 0.96
CA SER A 104 -13.12 -3.54 -0.02
C SER A 104 -11.88 -3.76 -0.92
N ILE A 105 -11.07 -4.66 -0.47
CA ILE A 105 -9.94 -5.22 -1.21
C ILE A 105 -10.37 -5.59 -2.64
N ARG A 106 -11.64 -5.97 -2.83
CA ARG A 106 -12.22 -6.23 -4.15
C ARG A 106 -12.18 -5.00 -5.04
N GLU A 107 -12.53 -3.82 -4.51
CA GLU A 107 -12.50 -2.58 -5.29
C GLU A 107 -11.06 -2.23 -5.65
N PHE A 108 -10.12 -2.38 -4.74
CA PHE A 108 -8.70 -2.18 -5.05
C PHE A 108 -8.23 -3.14 -6.13
N VAL A 109 -8.52 -4.43 -6.01
CA VAL A 109 -8.13 -5.45 -7.02
C VAL A 109 -8.76 -5.17 -8.38
N GLN A 110 -10.03 -4.79 -8.42
CA GLN A 110 -10.69 -4.43 -9.68
C GLN A 110 -10.11 -3.15 -10.29
N ARG A 111 -9.72 -2.18 -9.47
CA ARG A 111 -9.18 -0.90 -9.91
C ARG A 111 -7.70 -0.92 -10.20
N ARG A 112 -6.92 -1.83 -9.57
CA ARG A 112 -5.48 -1.99 -9.86
C ARG A 112 -5.21 -2.20 -11.35
N GLY A 113 -6.07 -2.95 -12.03
CA GLY A 113 -5.98 -3.19 -13.47
C GLY A 113 -6.13 -1.92 -14.32
N ARG A 114 -6.63 -0.82 -13.73
CA ARG A 114 -6.69 0.50 -14.38
C ARG A 114 -5.47 1.36 -14.06
N VAL A 115 -4.91 1.19 -12.85
CA VAL A 115 -3.78 1.99 -12.33
C VAL A 115 -2.44 1.36 -12.69
N LEU A 116 -2.35 0.03 -12.56
CA LEU A 116 -1.15 -0.74 -12.84
C LEU A 116 -1.34 -1.50 -14.16
N ARG A 117 -1.11 -0.85 -15.26
CA ARG A 117 -1.14 -1.49 -16.57
C ARG A 117 0.25 -1.91 -16.98
N ALA A 118 0.40 -3.17 -17.41
CA ALA A 118 1.52 -3.52 -18.25
C ALA A 118 1.40 -2.69 -19.54
N THR A 119 2.25 -1.71 -19.67
CA THR A 119 2.34 -0.86 -20.87
C THR A 119 3.49 -1.38 -21.74
N ASN A 120 3.58 -0.89 -22.98
CA ASN A 120 4.76 -1.16 -23.81
C ASN A 120 6.07 -0.74 -23.14
N LYS A 121 5.99 0.14 -22.12
CA LYS A 121 7.11 0.64 -21.35
C LYS A 121 7.44 -0.23 -20.13
N PHE A 122 6.44 -0.91 -19.53
CA PHE A 122 6.59 -1.71 -18.33
C PHE A 122 5.94 -3.08 -18.52
N LYS A 123 6.74 -4.14 -18.50
CA LYS A 123 6.26 -5.53 -18.64
C LYS A 123 5.65 -6.09 -17.36
N ILE A 124 6.05 -5.59 -16.18
CA ILE A 124 5.66 -6.08 -14.88
C ILE A 124 5.27 -4.88 -14.01
N ALA A 125 4.14 -4.98 -13.33
CA ALA A 125 3.70 -4.05 -12.31
C ALA A 125 4.09 -4.57 -10.92
N LYS A 126 4.66 -3.71 -10.08
CA LYS A 126 5.10 -4.06 -8.72
C LYS A 126 4.15 -3.48 -7.68
N ILE A 127 3.68 -4.32 -6.78
CA ILE A 127 2.84 -3.91 -5.63
C ILE A 127 3.61 -4.22 -4.35
N PHE A 128 3.78 -3.21 -3.51
CA PHE A 128 4.35 -3.32 -2.18
C PHE A 128 3.24 -3.08 -1.17
N ASP A 129 2.84 -4.13 -0.46
CA ASP A 129 1.75 -4.07 0.52
C ASP A 129 2.29 -4.27 1.93
N ILE A 130 1.99 -3.32 2.84
CA ILE A 130 2.40 -3.42 4.24
C ILE A 130 1.35 -4.19 5.01
N ILE A 131 1.72 -5.38 5.45
CA ILE A 131 0.90 -6.26 6.28
C ILE A 131 1.27 -6.06 7.74
N VAL A 132 0.27 -5.88 8.60
CA VAL A 132 0.46 -5.74 10.04
C VAL A 132 0.04 -7.04 10.74
N ILE A 133 1.00 -7.66 11.42
CA ILE A 133 0.80 -8.87 12.20
C ILE A 133 1.08 -8.53 13.67
N PRO A 134 0.16 -8.82 14.61
CA PRO A 134 0.42 -8.60 16.02
C PRO A 134 1.59 -9.50 16.49
N PRO A 135 2.42 -9.07 17.44
CA PRO A 135 3.43 -9.93 18.04
C PRO A 135 2.81 -11.18 18.68
N SER A 136 3.51 -12.32 18.58
CA SER A 136 3.02 -13.61 19.10
C SER A 136 2.76 -13.62 20.60
N GLU A 137 3.46 -12.80 21.36
CA GLU A 137 3.30 -12.61 22.81
C GLU A 137 1.91 -12.08 23.21
N TYR A 138 1.20 -11.42 22.32
CA TYR A 138 -0.16 -10.92 22.58
C TYR A 138 -1.27 -11.94 22.27
N LEU A 139 -0.93 -13.11 21.74
CA LEU A 139 -1.90 -14.14 21.37
C LEU A 139 -2.64 -14.75 22.59
N PRO A 140 -1.96 -15.07 23.72
CA PRO A 140 -2.64 -15.68 24.87
C PRO A 140 -3.66 -14.75 25.54
N GLU A 141 -3.39 -13.44 25.56
CA GLU A 141 -4.22 -12.46 26.29
C GLU A 141 -5.36 -11.87 25.44
N GLN A 142 -5.21 -11.84 24.12
CA GLN A 142 -6.15 -11.22 23.18
C GLN A 142 -6.61 -12.16 22.07
N GLY A 143 -6.57 -13.47 22.29
CA GLY A 143 -6.71 -14.56 21.34
C GLY A 143 -7.62 -14.29 20.13
N ASP A 144 -8.91 -14.03 20.36
CA ASP A 144 -9.87 -13.80 19.26
C ASP A 144 -9.59 -12.55 18.44
N ALA A 145 -9.14 -11.47 19.08
CA ALA A 145 -8.92 -10.21 18.39
C ALA A 145 -7.66 -10.23 17.53
N ALA A 146 -6.59 -10.83 18.03
CA ALA A 146 -5.33 -10.99 17.30
C ALA A 146 -5.53 -11.95 16.12
N ASN A 147 -6.19 -13.08 16.35
CA ASN A 147 -6.51 -14.05 15.32
C ASN A 147 -7.40 -13.46 14.20
N GLN A 148 -8.46 -12.72 14.55
CA GLN A 148 -9.29 -12.02 13.55
C GLN A 148 -8.48 -10.99 12.74
N MET A 149 -7.52 -10.31 13.38
CA MET A 149 -6.64 -9.38 12.68
C MET A 149 -5.76 -10.11 11.67
N VAL A 150 -5.12 -11.20 12.07
CA VAL A 150 -4.29 -12.03 11.20
C VAL A 150 -5.12 -12.62 10.06
N HIS A 151 -6.26 -13.20 10.33
CA HIS A 151 -7.16 -13.73 9.30
C HIS A 151 -7.56 -12.66 8.27
N SER A 152 -7.87 -11.46 8.73
CA SER A 152 -8.21 -10.35 7.84
C SER A 152 -7.04 -9.94 6.94
N GLU A 153 -5.81 -9.93 7.49
CA GLU A 153 -4.61 -9.62 6.70
C GLU A 153 -4.27 -10.74 5.71
N MET A 154 -4.45 -12.00 6.12
CA MET A 154 -4.23 -13.16 5.24
C MET A 154 -5.23 -13.22 4.10
N ASN A 155 -6.50 -12.94 4.36
CA ASN A 155 -7.50 -12.84 3.30
C ASN A 155 -7.16 -11.73 2.29
N ARG A 156 -6.66 -10.60 2.77
CA ARG A 156 -6.17 -9.53 1.91
C ARG A 156 -4.99 -9.99 1.07
N LEU A 157 -4.01 -10.61 1.69
CA LEU A 157 -2.84 -11.15 1.03
C LEU A 157 -3.23 -12.15 -0.08
N LYS A 158 -4.09 -13.10 0.24
CA LYS A 158 -4.58 -14.09 -0.73
C LYS A 158 -5.17 -13.43 -1.98
N ILE A 159 -6.06 -12.46 -1.80
CA ILE A 159 -6.67 -11.71 -2.91
C ILE A 159 -5.62 -10.94 -3.70
N MET A 160 -4.63 -10.33 -3.02
CA MET A 160 -3.59 -9.54 -3.66
C MET A 160 -2.61 -10.40 -4.46
N THR A 161 -2.34 -11.62 -4.00
CA THR A 161 -1.38 -12.54 -4.63
C THR A 161 -2.00 -13.47 -5.67
N ASP A 162 -3.32 -13.56 -5.77
CA ASP A 162 -4.03 -14.52 -6.64
C ASP A 162 -3.56 -14.49 -8.12
N CYS A 163 -3.15 -13.32 -8.59
CA CYS A 163 -2.62 -13.13 -9.95
C CYS A 163 -1.17 -12.63 -9.96
N ALA A 164 -0.41 -12.87 -8.88
CA ALA A 164 0.97 -12.44 -8.78
C ALA A 164 1.92 -13.54 -9.23
N ASP A 165 2.93 -13.18 -10.02
CA ASP A 165 3.94 -14.13 -10.51
C ASP A 165 4.73 -14.77 -9.37
N ASN A 166 4.92 -14.03 -8.26
CA ASN A 166 5.65 -14.48 -7.07
C ASN A 166 4.74 -14.99 -5.94
N ARG A 167 3.53 -15.44 -6.25
CA ARG A 167 2.55 -15.90 -5.24
C ARG A 167 3.13 -16.92 -4.27
N LEU A 168 3.79 -17.95 -4.78
CA LEU A 168 4.33 -19.04 -3.96
C LEU A 168 5.41 -18.55 -3.00
N ASP A 169 6.29 -17.66 -3.45
CA ASP A 169 7.35 -17.10 -2.60
C ASP A 169 6.77 -16.27 -1.46
N VAL A 170 5.77 -15.43 -1.77
CA VAL A 170 5.10 -14.59 -0.77
C VAL A 170 4.35 -15.45 0.25
N VAL A 171 3.62 -16.47 -0.19
CA VAL A 171 2.87 -17.37 0.72
C VAL A 171 3.84 -18.15 1.61
N ASN A 172 4.94 -18.66 1.07
CA ASN A 172 5.95 -19.38 1.85
C ASN A 172 6.64 -18.48 2.88
N GLU A 173 7.06 -17.28 2.48
CA GLU A 173 7.73 -16.34 3.38
C GLU A 173 6.82 -15.93 4.56
N ILE A 174 5.56 -15.64 4.26
CA ILE A 174 4.61 -15.26 5.30
C ILE A 174 4.22 -16.47 6.15
N GLY A 175 4.04 -17.64 5.56
CA GLY A 175 3.76 -18.87 6.29
C GLY A 175 4.83 -19.18 7.32
N GLN A 176 6.11 -18.98 7.00
CA GLN A 176 7.21 -19.13 7.96
C GLN A 176 7.13 -18.13 9.13
N LYS A 177 6.71 -16.90 8.86
CA LYS A 177 6.54 -15.88 9.92
C LYS A 177 5.31 -16.11 10.77
N LEU A 178 4.32 -16.81 10.25
CA LEU A 178 3.04 -17.07 10.89
C LEU A 178 2.92 -18.45 11.53
N GLN A 179 3.99 -19.23 11.58
CA GLN A 179 3.99 -20.57 12.17
C GLN A 179 3.53 -20.63 13.65
N TYR A 180 3.55 -19.51 14.35
CA TYR A 180 3.08 -19.37 15.73
C TYR A 180 1.57 -19.10 15.84
N TYR A 181 0.89 -18.86 14.71
CA TYR A 181 -0.54 -18.62 14.69
C TYR A 181 -1.22 -19.91 14.23
N GLU A 182 -2.16 -20.41 15.01
CA GLU A 182 -2.95 -21.60 14.65
C GLU A 182 -3.82 -21.30 13.43
N PHE A 183 -3.29 -21.56 12.25
CA PHE A 183 -4.09 -21.54 11.02
C PHE A 183 -4.70 -22.90 10.80
N HIS A 184 -5.95 -23.06 11.18
CA HIS A 184 -6.76 -24.16 10.63
C HIS A 184 -7.03 -23.80 9.15
N THR A 185 -6.26 -24.44 8.29
CA THR A 185 -6.42 -24.64 6.84
C THR A 185 -7.09 -23.51 6.04
N ILE A 186 -6.30 -22.86 5.22
CA ILE A 186 -6.78 -22.08 4.08
C ILE A 186 -7.04 -23.02 2.89
#